data_9781c3dd64f87027dc714627225d3832
#
_entry.id   9781c3dd64f87027dc714627225d3832
#
_cell.length_a   1.000
_cell.length_b   1.000
_cell.length_c   1.000
_cell.angle_alpha   90.00
_cell.angle_beta   90.00
_cell.angle_gamma   90.00
#
_symmetry.space_group_name_H-M   'P 1'
#
loop_
_entity.id
_entity.type
_entity.pdbx_description
1 polymer ?
#
loop_
_entity_poly.entity_id
_entity_poly.type
_entity_poly.pdbx_seq_one_letter_code
_entity_poly.pdbx_strand_id
1 'polypeptide(L)'
;MSARSHPWFIASLLLLLGYVQESRQLIIKSVNVPAVVKAGDTDYVILDCDYDLENTSSSGLVVKWYFSSNELFYQWIYGRNPQATELARKYVDLTYKASDDPYTEYRAMKLNKPGVDLTGEYTCVISTFEDERTANASMVVYSTEEKFDLVYKKKAIDDKDGVEITCKAEGLYPQPTLDISVEGIPEKLARKPTVTLRDDGLYDILSRVALLDEDLPEATIVKCLLGIPKATYNVSRKTVYYAGNFAGYASINLPLLCVQFAVLNVFH
;
A
#
# COMPACT_ATOMS: atom_id res chain seq x y z
N MET A 1 27.76 -72.27 -16.51
CA MET A 1 27.47 -71.17 -17.48
C MET A 1 28.17 -69.92 -17.00
N SER A 2 29.32 -69.58 -17.60
CA SER A 2 30.18 -68.47 -17.20
C SER A 2 29.72 -67.22 -18.03
N ALA A 3 29.16 -66.24 -17.36
CA ALA A 3 28.80 -64.98 -18.01
C ALA A 3 30.09 -64.15 -18.25
N ARG A 4 30.57 -64.17 -19.51
CA ARG A 4 31.61 -63.23 -19.95
C ARG A 4 31.05 -61.81 -19.95
N SER A 5 31.40 -61.01 -18.92
CA SER A 5 31.17 -59.58 -18.94
C SER A 5 32.04 -58.95 -20.03
N HIS A 6 31.39 -58.32 -21.02
CA HIS A 6 32.10 -57.63 -22.11
C HIS A 6 32.70 -56.31 -21.58
N PRO A 7 34.02 -56.17 -21.50
CA PRO A 7 34.69 -54.96 -20.98
C PRO A 7 34.35 -53.69 -21.77
N TRP A 8 33.87 -53.83 -22.99
CA TRP A 8 33.47 -52.71 -23.86
C TRP A 8 32.20 -51.97 -23.38
N PHE A 9 31.27 -52.68 -22.71
CA PHE A 9 30.08 -52.02 -22.14
C PHE A 9 30.42 -51.16 -20.92
N ILE A 10 31.40 -51.59 -20.13
CA ILE A 10 31.84 -50.84 -18.95
C ILE A 10 32.65 -49.59 -19.37
N ALA A 11 33.47 -49.70 -20.40
CA ALA A 11 34.21 -48.56 -20.94
C ALA A 11 33.28 -47.52 -21.58
N SER A 12 32.22 -47.96 -22.27
CA SER A 12 31.23 -47.06 -22.89
C SER A 12 30.39 -46.37 -21.83
N LEU A 13 30.03 -47.03 -20.72
CA LEU A 13 29.28 -46.45 -19.60
C LEU A 13 30.11 -45.43 -18.81
N LEU A 14 31.41 -45.67 -18.63
CA LEU A 14 32.34 -44.75 -17.98
C LEU A 14 32.60 -43.52 -18.85
N LEU A 15 32.60 -43.60 -20.15
CA LEU A 15 32.68 -42.45 -21.06
C LEU A 15 31.40 -41.60 -21.05
N LEU A 16 30.23 -42.17 -20.83
CA LEU A 16 28.98 -41.41 -20.69
C LEU A 16 28.84 -40.71 -19.34
N LEU A 17 29.47 -41.22 -18.28
CA LEU A 17 29.49 -40.59 -16.95
C LEU A 17 30.51 -39.44 -16.85
N GLY A 18 31.46 -39.30 -17.78
CA GLY A 18 32.47 -38.23 -17.82
C GLY A 18 32.01 -36.86 -18.30
N TYR A 19 30.78 -36.77 -18.87
CA TYR A 19 30.21 -35.51 -19.36
C TYR A 19 29.13 -34.98 -18.38
N VAL A 20 29.43 -34.92 -17.09
CA VAL A 20 28.73 -34.01 -16.20
C VAL A 20 29.27 -32.62 -16.51
N GLN A 21 28.68 -31.98 -17.51
CA GLN A 21 28.94 -30.58 -17.79
C GLN A 21 28.40 -29.81 -16.59
N GLU A 22 29.26 -29.22 -15.77
CA GLU A 22 28.82 -28.30 -14.72
C GLU A 22 27.99 -27.21 -15.42
N SER A 23 26.70 -27.21 -15.15
CA SER A 23 25.80 -26.18 -15.66
C SER A 23 26.21 -24.86 -15.00
N ARG A 24 26.91 -24.03 -15.74
CA ARG A 24 27.18 -22.64 -15.35
C ARG A 24 25.84 -21.93 -15.41
N GLN A 25 25.41 -21.40 -14.31
CA GLN A 25 24.06 -20.86 -14.22
C GLN A 25 24.06 -19.63 -13.32
N LEU A 26 23.76 -18.48 -13.91
CA LEU A 26 23.41 -17.25 -13.20
C LEU A 26 22.19 -17.52 -12.31
N ILE A 27 22.21 -17.11 -11.06
CA ILE A 27 21.07 -17.24 -10.14
C ILE A 27 20.67 -15.89 -9.55
N ILE A 28 19.37 -15.63 -9.47
CA ILE A 28 18.83 -14.55 -8.64
C ILE A 28 18.52 -15.17 -7.27
N LYS A 29 19.22 -14.69 -6.24
CA LYS A 29 19.07 -15.15 -4.85
C LYS A 29 17.79 -14.61 -4.22
N SER A 30 17.51 -13.32 -4.44
CA SER A 30 16.31 -12.66 -3.94
C SER A 30 15.98 -11.40 -4.71
N VAL A 31 14.69 -11.05 -4.73
CA VAL A 31 14.18 -9.74 -5.15
C VAL A 31 13.51 -9.10 -3.94
N ASN A 32 14.14 -8.06 -3.42
CA ASN A 32 13.68 -7.34 -2.24
C ASN A 32 13.01 -6.04 -2.66
N VAL A 33 11.69 -6.05 -2.71
CA VAL A 33 10.83 -4.90 -3.00
C VAL A 33 9.87 -4.73 -1.83
N PRO A 34 9.78 -3.56 -1.18
CA PRO A 34 8.82 -3.32 -0.12
C PRO A 34 7.39 -3.54 -0.62
N ALA A 35 6.66 -4.47 -0.01
CA ALA A 35 5.30 -4.80 -0.47
C ALA A 35 4.32 -3.64 -0.32
N VAL A 36 4.47 -2.83 0.75
CA VAL A 36 3.58 -1.71 1.06
C VAL A 36 4.41 -0.53 1.58
N VAL A 37 4.19 0.66 1.02
CA VAL A 37 4.88 1.90 1.35
C VAL A 37 3.87 3.02 1.52
N LYS A 38 3.97 3.81 2.59
CA LYS A 38 3.11 4.99 2.76
C LYS A 38 3.75 6.22 2.11
N ALA A 39 3.04 6.84 1.19
CA ALA A 39 3.49 8.07 0.55
C ALA A 39 3.65 9.19 1.58
N GLY A 40 4.74 9.94 1.48
CA GLY A 40 5.03 11.09 2.34
C GLY A 40 5.67 10.75 3.69
N ASP A 41 5.57 9.52 4.19
CA ASP A 41 6.20 9.11 5.45
C ASP A 41 7.60 8.51 5.25
N THR A 42 7.92 8.12 4.03
CA THR A 42 9.17 7.42 3.71
C THR A 42 10.04 8.28 2.81
N ASP A 43 11.27 8.60 3.25
CA ASP A 43 12.20 9.42 2.46
C ASP A 43 12.70 8.68 1.21
N TYR A 44 12.93 7.38 1.32
CA TYR A 44 13.34 6.54 0.19
C TYR A 44 12.98 5.06 0.42
N VAL A 45 12.94 4.32 -0.66
CA VAL A 45 12.89 2.84 -0.66
C VAL A 45 13.98 2.29 -1.55
N ILE A 46 14.45 1.08 -1.23
CA ILE A 46 15.44 0.36 -2.02
C ILE A 46 14.77 -0.87 -2.61
N LEU A 47 14.88 -1.02 -3.92
CA LEU A 47 14.51 -2.22 -4.65
C LEU A 47 15.81 -2.93 -5.03
N ASP A 48 16.06 -4.10 -4.45
CA ASP A 48 17.32 -4.84 -4.63
C ASP A 48 17.06 -6.20 -5.30
N CYS A 49 17.89 -6.50 -6.30
CA CYS A 49 17.93 -7.78 -6.99
C CYS A 49 19.26 -8.46 -6.68
N ASP A 50 19.29 -9.27 -5.64
CA ASP A 50 20.52 -9.98 -5.26
C ASP A 50 20.72 -11.19 -6.13
N TYR A 51 21.88 -11.27 -6.77
CA TYR A 51 22.24 -12.35 -7.68
C TYR A 51 23.68 -12.82 -7.49
N ASP A 52 23.97 -13.97 -8.05
CA ASP A 52 25.30 -14.54 -8.13
C ASP A 52 25.57 -15.02 -9.56
N LEU A 53 26.72 -14.66 -10.07
CA LEU A 53 27.17 -15.12 -11.40
C LEU A 53 27.58 -16.60 -11.38
N GLU A 54 27.83 -17.14 -10.17
CA GLU A 54 28.39 -18.49 -10.00
C GLU A 54 29.62 -18.67 -10.90
N ASN A 55 29.55 -19.62 -11.82
CA ASN A 55 30.61 -19.85 -12.80
C ASN A 55 30.33 -19.20 -14.16
N THR A 56 29.29 -18.34 -14.29
CA THR A 56 28.96 -17.63 -15.52
C THR A 56 29.92 -16.45 -15.73
N SER A 57 30.35 -16.21 -16.95
CA SER A 57 31.20 -15.07 -17.29
C SER A 57 30.46 -13.75 -17.06
N SER A 58 31.12 -12.75 -16.49
CA SER A 58 30.58 -11.38 -16.38
C SER A 58 30.55 -10.61 -17.73
N SER A 59 30.98 -11.25 -18.81
CA SER A 59 30.98 -10.62 -20.14
C SER A 59 29.53 -10.31 -20.57
N GLY A 60 29.29 -9.04 -20.89
CA GLY A 60 27.96 -8.56 -21.25
C GLY A 60 26.97 -8.44 -20.08
N LEU A 61 27.47 -8.39 -18.83
CA LEU A 61 26.62 -8.24 -17.64
C LEU A 61 25.82 -6.94 -17.71
N VAL A 62 24.49 -7.09 -17.60
CA VAL A 62 23.51 -6.01 -17.55
C VAL A 62 22.46 -6.33 -16.50
N VAL A 63 22.15 -5.35 -15.67
CA VAL A 63 21.00 -5.34 -14.76
C VAL A 63 19.94 -4.41 -15.31
N LYS A 64 18.73 -4.89 -15.46
CA LYS A 64 17.58 -4.08 -15.87
C LYS A 64 16.43 -4.23 -14.88
N TRP A 65 15.78 -3.12 -14.64
CA TRP A 65 14.52 -3.11 -13.92
C TRP A 65 13.42 -2.58 -14.84
N TYR A 66 12.37 -3.36 -14.95
CA TYR A 66 11.15 -2.98 -15.66
C TYR A 66 10.06 -2.65 -14.67
N PHE A 67 9.19 -1.73 -15.03
CA PHE A 67 8.03 -1.32 -14.26
C PHE A 67 6.77 -1.52 -15.09
N SER A 68 5.71 -2.00 -14.49
CA SER A 68 4.38 -2.23 -15.06
C SER A 68 4.38 -2.45 -16.58
N SER A 69 4.06 -3.65 -17.05
CA SER A 69 3.93 -3.99 -18.48
C SER A 69 5.21 -3.93 -19.32
N ASN A 70 6.37 -4.25 -18.73
CA ASN A 70 7.67 -4.30 -19.40
C ASN A 70 8.23 -2.95 -19.88
N GLU A 71 7.83 -1.85 -19.26
CA GLU A 71 8.48 -0.56 -19.50
C GLU A 71 9.84 -0.53 -18.78
N LEU A 72 10.94 -0.33 -19.54
CA LEU A 72 12.26 -0.19 -18.95
C LEU A 72 12.25 1.01 -18.01
N PHE A 73 12.64 0.80 -16.76
CA PHE A 73 12.66 1.83 -15.72
C PHE A 73 14.08 2.26 -15.36
N TYR A 74 14.98 1.27 -15.20
CA TYR A 74 16.37 1.46 -14.82
C TYR A 74 17.24 0.41 -15.53
N GLN A 75 18.48 0.80 -15.88
CA GLN A 75 19.46 -0.09 -16.47
C GLN A 75 20.86 0.23 -15.95
N TRP A 76 21.61 -0.80 -15.62
CA TRP A 76 23.03 -0.73 -15.37
C TRP A 76 23.78 -1.74 -16.25
N ILE A 77 24.76 -1.24 -16.99
CA ILE A 77 25.68 -2.06 -17.78
C ILE A 77 27.03 -2.06 -17.03
N TYR A 78 27.56 -3.24 -16.73
CA TYR A 78 28.82 -3.38 -16.03
C TYR A 78 29.94 -2.50 -16.68
N GLY A 79 30.65 -1.78 -15.83
CA GLY A 79 31.68 -0.84 -16.27
C GLY A 79 31.15 0.52 -16.80
N ARG A 80 29.87 0.80 -16.70
CA ARG A 80 29.22 2.08 -17.02
C ARG A 80 28.41 2.62 -15.85
N ASN A 81 28.11 3.91 -15.86
CA ASN A 81 27.17 4.49 -14.93
C ASN A 81 25.75 4.00 -15.22
N PRO A 82 24.93 3.80 -14.18
CA PRO A 82 23.53 3.43 -14.35
C PRO A 82 22.72 4.52 -15.05
N GLN A 83 21.63 4.13 -15.67
CA GLN A 83 20.73 4.99 -16.43
C GLN A 83 19.28 4.73 -16.00
N ALA A 84 18.45 5.76 -16.05
CA ALA A 84 17.03 5.69 -15.78
C ALA A 84 16.24 6.39 -16.89
N THR A 85 15.02 5.92 -17.17
CA THR A 85 14.09 6.56 -18.09
C THR A 85 13.58 7.89 -17.52
N GLU A 86 12.88 8.68 -18.31
CA GLU A 86 12.38 9.99 -17.90
C GLU A 86 11.46 9.90 -16.68
N LEU A 87 10.53 8.93 -16.67
CA LEU A 87 9.66 8.67 -15.53
C LEU A 87 10.45 8.30 -14.27
N ALA A 88 11.41 7.44 -14.40
CA ALA A 88 12.24 6.95 -13.31
C ALA A 88 13.16 8.03 -12.72
N ARG A 89 13.68 8.95 -13.54
CA ARG A 89 14.61 10.02 -13.12
C ARG A 89 14.04 10.92 -12.02
N LYS A 90 12.72 11.03 -11.93
CA LYS A 90 12.04 11.77 -10.86
C LYS A 90 12.33 11.18 -9.48
N TYR A 91 12.59 9.87 -9.41
CA TYR A 91 12.69 9.11 -8.18
C TYR A 91 14.07 8.48 -7.96
N VAL A 92 14.71 7.97 -9.02
CA VAL A 92 15.91 7.13 -8.90
C VAL A 92 17.14 7.96 -8.55
N ASP A 93 17.82 7.53 -7.48
CA ASP A 93 19.17 8.00 -7.14
C ASP A 93 20.20 7.15 -7.91
N LEU A 94 20.72 7.69 -9.02
CA LEU A 94 21.71 7.01 -9.88
C LEU A 94 23.10 6.90 -9.23
N THR A 95 23.33 7.51 -8.08
CA THR A 95 24.61 7.44 -7.37
C THR A 95 24.62 6.36 -6.29
N TYR A 96 23.45 5.75 -6.01
CA TYR A 96 23.32 4.74 -4.99
C TYR A 96 24.04 3.45 -5.39
N LYS A 97 24.92 2.96 -4.51
CA LYS A 97 25.63 1.69 -4.65
C LYS A 97 25.06 0.67 -3.67
N ALA A 98 24.70 -0.49 -4.20
CA ALA A 98 24.15 -1.60 -3.41
C ALA A 98 25.25 -2.42 -2.71
N SER A 99 26.47 -2.42 -3.27
CA SER A 99 27.62 -3.14 -2.73
C SER A 99 28.94 -2.53 -3.16
N ASP A 100 30.05 -2.97 -2.56
CA ASP A 100 31.42 -2.63 -2.95
C ASP A 100 31.98 -3.58 -4.02
N ASP A 101 31.26 -4.68 -4.33
CA ASP A 101 31.65 -5.60 -5.39
C ASP A 101 31.32 -4.97 -6.76
N PRO A 102 32.31 -4.81 -7.65
CA PRO A 102 32.11 -4.19 -8.96
C PRO A 102 31.12 -4.92 -9.85
N TYR A 103 30.84 -6.22 -9.60
CA TYR A 103 29.86 -7.00 -10.37
C TYR A 103 28.43 -6.85 -9.86
N THR A 104 28.22 -6.25 -8.70
CA THR A 104 26.89 -6.07 -8.07
C THR A 104 26.65 -4.64 -7.58
N GLU A 105 27.58 -3.71 -7.88
CA GLU A 105 27.63 -2.34 -7.37
C GLU A 105 26.30 -1.57 -7.57
N TYR A 106 25.67 -1.70 -8.73
CA TYR A 106 24.44 -1.00 -9.08
C TYR A 106 23.28 -1.97 -9.40
N ARG A 107 23.20 -3.10 -8.67
CA ARG A 107 22.14 -4.08 -8.84
C ARG A 107 20.78 -3.59 -8.30
N ALA A 108 20.80 -2.60 -7.41
CA ALA A 108 19.61 -2.07 -6.76
C ALA A 108 19.30 -0.64 -7.21
N MET A 109 18.02 -0.26 -7.08
CA MET A 109 17.53 1.10 -7.23
C MET A 109 17.14 1.69 -5.89
N LYS A 110 17.60 2.91 -5.60
CA LYS A 110 17.08 3.73 -4.50
C LYS A 110 16.09 4.75 -5.07
N LEU A 111 14.84 4.67 -4.66
CA LEU A 111 13.76 5.57 -5.07
C LEU A 111 13.47 6.57 -3.94
N ASN A 112 13.73 7.86 -4.19
CA ASN A 112 13.49 8.93 -3.22
C ASN A 112 12.02 9.36 -3.26
N LYS A 113 11.43 9.58 -2.08
CA LYS A 113 10.06 10.08 -1.89
C LYS A 113 9.04 9.40 -2.82
N PRO A 114 8.85 8.07 -2.68
CA PRO A 114 7.98 7.32 -3.58
C PRO A 114 6.56 7.88 -3.57
N GLY A 115 6.02 8.17 -4.77
CA GLY A 115 4.65 8.58 -5.00
C GLY A 115 3.74 7.40 -5.32
N VAL A 116 2.43 7.62 -5.31
CA VAL A 116 1.43 6.58 -5.59
C VAL A 116 1.52 6.03 -7.02
N ASP A 117 2.08 6.79 -7.94
CA ASP A 117 2.38 6.44 -9.32
C ASP A 117 3.47 5.34 -9.45
N LEU A 118 4.18 5.03 -8.36
CA LEU A 118 5.12 3.92 -8.28
C LEU A 118 4.47 2.61 -7.80
N THR A 119 3.15 2.57 -7.64
CA THR A 119 2.43 1.32 -7.37
C THR A 119 2.42 0.44 -8.61
N GLY A 120 2.99 -0.76 -8.51
CA GLY A 120 3.03 -1.69 -9.64
C GLY A 120 3.93 -2.89 -9.40
N GLU A 121 4.11 -3.67 -10.46
CA GLU A 121 5.03 -4.80 -10.49
C GLU A 121 6.40 -4.32 -11.01
N TYR A 122 7.44 -4.76 -10.35
CA TYR A 122 8.84 -4.52 -10.71
C TYR A 122 9.47 -5.84 -11.11
N THR A 123 10.03 -5.89 -12.31
CA THR A 123 10.72 -7.06 -12.84
C THR A 123 12.20 -6.77 -12.97
N CYS A 124 13.01 -7.53 -12.23
CA CYS A 124 14.47 -7.52 -12.36
C CYS A 124 14.90 -8.54 -13.42
N VAL A 125 15.75 -8.13 -14.33
CA VAL A 125 16.41 -8.98 -15.33
C VAL A 125 17.90 -8.82 -15.20
N ILE A 126 18.60 -9.94 -14.97
CA ILE A 126 20.05 -10.02 -14.98
C ILE A 126 20.46 -10.82 -16.22
N SER A 127 21.28 -10.25 -17.07
CA SER A 127 21.73 -10.92 -18.30
C SER A 127 23.23 -10.80 -18.49
N THR A 128 23.82 -11.84 -19.07
CA THR A 128 25.19 -11.90 -19.60
C THR A 128 25.12 -12.39 -21.05
N PHE A 129 26.25 -12.58 -21.72
CA PHE A 129 26.24 -13.21 -23.03
C PHE A 129 25.90 -14.71 -22.98
N GLU A 130 25.98 -15.33 -21.81
CA GLU A 130 25.80 -16.77 -21.63
C GLU A 130 24.46 -17.17 -21.04
N ASP A 131 23.84 -16.30 -20.19
CA ASP A 131 22.64 -16.64 -19.44
C ASP A 131 21.81 -15.40 -19.12
N GLU A 132 20.49 -15.59 -18.87
CA GLU A 132 19.57 -14.56 -18.43
C GLU A 132 18.61 -15.10 -17.37
N ARG A 133 18.39 -14.33 -16.31
CA ARG A 133 17.44 -14.62 -15.25
C ARG A 133 16.52 -13.44 -14.97
N THR A 134 15.29 -13.79 -14.63
CA THR A 134 14.23 -12.81 -14.35
C THR A 134 13.51 -13.16 -13.07
N ALA A 135 13.18 -12.16 -12.27
CA ALA A 135 12.32 -12.30 -11.11
C ALA A 135 11.52 -11.01 -10.89
N ASN A 136 10.35 -11.11 -10.28
CA ASN A 136 9.47 -9.97 -10.08
C ASN A 136 8.96 -9.89 -8.64
N ALA A 137 8.53 -8.69 -8.25
CA ALA A 137 7.82 -8.42 -7.01
C ALA A 137 6.98 -7.15 -7.17
N SER A 138 5.91 -7.03 -6.37
CA SER A 138 4.99 -5.90 -6.44
C SER A 138 5.16 -4.97 -5.25
N MET A 139 4.98 -3.66 -5.48
CA MET A 139 4.93 -2.63 -4.47
C MET A 139 3.63 -1.85 -4.56
N VAL A 140 2.99 -1.62 -3.42
CA VAL A 140 1.84 -0.72 -3.29
C VAL A 140 2.30 0.51 -2.52
N VAL A 141 2.31 1.67 -3.18
CA VAL A 141 2.51 2.95 -2.50
C VAL A 141 1.12 3.52 -2.22
N TYR A 142 0.77 3.71 -0.94
CA TYR A 142 -0.57 4.15 -0.56
C TYR A 142 -0.58 5.54 0.06
N SER A 143 -1.70 6.25 -0.11
CA SER A 143 -2.00 7.52 0.55
C SER A 143 -3.20 7.35 1.47
N THR A 144 -3.08 7.83 2.70
CA THR A 144 -4.19 7.88 3.65
C THR A 144 -5.03 9.12 3.39
N GLU A 145 -6.19 9.19 4.02
CA GLU A 145 -7.12 10.31 3.85
C GLU A 145 -6.50 11.67 4.20
N GLU A 146 -6.71 12.66 3.35
CA GLU A 146 -6.50 14.07 3.62
C GLU A 146 -7.60 14.61 4.55
N LYS A 147 -8.82 14.06 4.38
CA LYS A 147 -10.00 14.41 5.17
C LYS A 147 -10.91 13.21 5.33
N PHE A 148 -11.45 13.01 6.54
CA PHE A 148 -12.43 11.98 6.82
C PHE A 148 -13.52 12.53 7.74
N ASP A 149 -14.76 12.64 7.25
CA ASP A 149 -15.89 13.19 7.97
C ASP A 149 -17.01 12.15 8.16
N LEU A 150 -17.61 12.19 9.34
CA LEU A 150 -18.89 11.57 9.66
C LEU A 150 -19.83 12.70 10.11
N VAL A 151 -20.86 12.94 9.35
CA VAL A 151 -21.89 13.94 9.66
C VAL A 151 -23.28 13.33 9.56
N TYR A 152 -24.22 13.85 10.34
CA TYR A 152 -25.63 13.52 10.21
C TYR A 152 -26.49 14.79 10.17
N LYS A 153 -27.63 14.70 9.50
CA LYS A 153 -28.62 15.79 9.41
C LYS A 153 -30.01 15.20 9.59
N LYS A 154 -30.86 15.84 10.42
CA LYS A 154 -32.27 15.52 10.47
C LYS A 154 -32.90 15.82 9.13
N LYS A 155 -33.77 14.92 8.65
CA LYS A 155 -34.39 14.97 7.34
C LYS A 155 -35.71 14.24 7.38
N ALA A 156 -36.78 14.87 6.86
CA ALA A 156 -38.03 14.15 6.64
C ALA A 156 -37.84 13.10 5.52
N ILE A 157 -38.31 11.89 5.78
CA ILE A 157 -38.32 10.76 4.85
C ILE A 157 -39.78 10.28 4.78
N ASP A 158 -40.42 10.42 3.61
CA ASP A 158 -41.84 10.08 3.41
C ASP A 158 -42.75 10.69 4.47
N ASP A 159 -42.57 12.00 4.74
CA ASP A 159 -43.31 12.80 5.76
C ASP A 159 -43.12 12.36 7.21
N LYS A 160 -42.17 11.49 7.51
CA LYS A 160 -41.77 11.08 8.84
C LYS A 160 -40.42 11.63 9.25
N ASP A 161 -40.20 11.80 10.54
CA ASP A 161 -38.89 12.20 11.09
C ASP A 161 -37.84 11.13 10.84
N GLY A 162 -36.65 11.57 10.42
CA GLY A 162 -35.52 10.68 10.15
C GLY A 162 -34.20 11.41 10.11
N VAL A 163 -33.15 10.67 9.77
CA VAL A 163 -31.77 11.14 9.72
C VAL A 163 -31.09 10.70 8.42
N GLU A 164 -30.37 11.62 7.78
CA GLU A 164 -29.40 11.29 6.74
C GLU A 164 -27.99 11.31 7.34
N ILE A 165 -27.33 10.16 7.32
CA ILE A 165 -25.95 9.96 7.77
C ILE A 165 -25.05 9.95 6.54
N THR A 166 -23.97 10.70 6.59
CA THR A 166 -23.00 10.81 5.51
C THR A 166 -21.59 10.58 6.04
N CYS A 167 -20.89 9.62 5.44
CA CYS A 167 -19.46 9.41 5.61
C CYS A 167 -18.75 9.83 4.31
N LYS A 168 -17.73 10.66 4.41
CA LYS A 168 -16.93 11.12 3.26
C LYS A 168 -15.46 11.08 3.62
N ALA A 169 -14.63 10.51 2.72
CA ALA A 169 -13.18 10.57 2.83
C ALA A 169 -12.57 10.98 1.49
N GLU A 170 -11.48 11.71 1.54
CA GLU A 170 -10.85 12.36 0.38
C GLU A 170 -9.34 12.06 0.35
N GLY A 171 -8.76 11.96 -0.86
CA GLY A 171 -7.32 11.90 -1.09
C GLY A 171 -6.66 10.54 -0.85
N LEU A 172 -7.39 9.43 -1.05
CA LEU A 172 -6.91 8.08 -0.78
C LEU A 172 -6.34 7.39 -2.01
N TYR A 173 -5.40 6.48 -1.79
CA TYR A 173 -4.90 5.58 -2.83
C TYR A 173 -4.33 4.29 -2.19
N PRO A 174 -4.48 3.12 -2.82
CA PRO A 174 -5.37 2.79 -3.93
C PRO A 174 -6.85 2.86 -3.55
N GLN A 175 -7.74 2.46 -4.45
CA GLN A 175 -9.17 2.57 -4.27
C GLN A 175 -9.63 2.10 -2.88
N PRO A 176 -10.28 2.98 -2.09
CA PRO A 176 -10.71 2.69 -0.74
C PRO A 176 -12.04 1.93 -0.67
N THR A 177 -12.37 1.47 0.54
CA THR A 177 -13.69 1.02 0.96
C THR A 177 -14.22 1.91 2.08
N LEU A 178 -15.54 2.11 2.15
CA LEU A 178 -16.18 2.93 3.18
C LEU A 178 -17.54 2.33 3.54
N ASP A 179 -17.65 1.88 4.80
CA ASP A 179 -18.85 1.27 5.32
C ASP A 179 -19.47 2.12 6.43
N ILE A 180 -20.80 2.22 6.43
CA ILE A 180 -21.59 2.82 7.53
C ILE A 180 -22.22 1.70 8.32
N SER A 181 -21.93 1.66 9.62
CA SER A 181 -22.59 0.77 10.59
C SER A 181 -23.43 1.60 11.57
N VAL A 182 -24.66 1.20 11.76
CA VAL A 182 -25.62 1.83 12.69
C VAL A 182 -26.11 0.77 13.65
N GLU A 183 -25.96 1.04 14.94
CA GLU A 183 -26.35 0.08 15.99
C GLU A 183 -27.83 -0.28 15.88
N GLY A 184 -28.14 -1.59 15.96
CA GLY A 184 -29.51 -2.11 15.84
C GLY A 184 -30.03 -2.24 14.41
N ILE A 185 -29.30 -1.75 13.39
CA ILE A 185 -29.70 -1.80 11.99
C ILE A 185 -28.84 -2.82 11.23
N PRO A 186 -29.43 -3.75 10.45
CA PRO A 186 -28.68 -4.68 9.63
C PRO A 186 -27.80 -3.97 8.59
N GLU A 187 -26.56 -4.42 8.38
CA GLU A 187 -25.57 -3.82 7.46
C GLU A 187 -26.05 -3.69 5.99
N LYS A 188 -27.09 -4.43 5.60
CA LYS A 188 -27.62 -4.45 4.23
C LYS A 188 -28.32 -3.16 3.79
N LEU A 189 -28.57 -2.20 4.67
CA LEU A 189 -29.26 -0.94 4.36
C LEU A 189 -28.34 0.15 3.79
N ALA A 190 -27.05 0.04 3.95
CA ALA A 190 -26.11 0.99 3.35
C ALA A 190 -26.08 0.83 1.82
N ARG A 191 -26.32 1.93 1.09
CA ARG A 191 -26.12 1.96 -0.36
C ARG A 191 -24.63 1.79 -0.67
N LYS A 192 -24.33 1.14 -1.83
CA LYS A 192 -22.96 1.03 -2.31
C LYS A 192 -22.29 2.41 -2.33
N PRO A 193 -21.09 2.58 -1.73
CA PRO A 193 -20.39 3.85 -1.74
C PRO A 193 -20.12 4.35 -3.15
N THR A 194 -20.14 5.68 -3.33
CA THR A 194 -19.70 6.32 -4.56
C THR A 194 -18.22 6.61 -4.44
N VAL A 195 -17.43 6.08 -5.38
CA VAL A 195 -15.98 6.30 -5.48
C VAL A 195 -15.73 7.19 -6.70
N THR A 196 -14.96 8.25 -6.51
CA THR A 196 -14.56 9.18 -7.56
C THR A 196 -13.04 9.22 -7.67
N LEU A 197 -12.51 9.02 -8.87
CA LEU A 197 -11.09 9.22 -9.16
C LEU A 197 -10.87 10.70 -9.46
N ARG A 198 -9.89 11.33 -8.80
CA ARG A 198 -9.47 12.72 -8.99
C ARG A 198 -8.44 12.82 -10.13
N ASP A 199 -8.23 14.03 -10.65
CA ASP A 199 -7.22 14.29 -11.70
C ASP A 199 -5.77 14.04 -11.24
N ASP A 200 -5.52 14.10 -9.92
CA ASP A 200 -4.22 13.79 -9.32
C ASP A 200 -4.00 12.28 -9.06
N GLY A 201 -4.94 11.43 -9.48
CA GLY A 201 -4.87 9.97 -9.35
C GLY A 201 -5.31 9.44 -7.98
N LEU A 202 -5.72 10.31 -7.05
CA LEU A 202 -6.26 9.91 -5.76
C LEU A 202 -7.77 9.66 -5.85
N TYR A 203 -8.32 8.99 -4.83
CA TYR A 203 -9.74 8.67 -4.76
C TYR A 203 -10.43 9.44 -3.63
N ASP A 204 -11.64 9.90 -3.92
CA ASP A 204 -12.62 10.32 -2.93
C ASP A 204 -13.70 9.25 -2.82
N ILE A 205 -14.22 9.04 -1.62
CA ILE A 205 -15.28 8.06 -1.37
C ILE A 205 -16.37 8.66 -0.50
N LEU A 206 -17.62 8.39 -0.86
CA LEU A 206 -18.81 8.89 -0.19
C LEU A 206 -19.81 7.76 0.02
N SER A 207 -20.26 7.60 1.25
CA SER A 207 -21.37 6.71 1.62
C SER A 207 -22.46 7.49 2.32
N ARG A 208 -23.73 7.16 2.02
CA ARG A 208 -24.91 7.79 2.63
C ARG A 208 -25.96 6.73 2.97
N VAL A 209 -26.62 6.92 4.11
CA VAL A 209 -27.80 6.16 4.51
C VAL A 209 -28.83 7.13 5.08
N ALA A 210 -30.11 6.89 4.78
CA ALA A 210 -31.24 7.60 5.36
C ALA A 210 -32.08 6.60 6.15
N LEU A 211 -32.39 6.93 7.40
CA LEU A 211 -33.10 6.05 8.35
C LEU A 211 -34.22 6.83 9.04
N LEU A 212 -35.36 6.16 9.32
CA LEU A 212 -36.43 6.74 10.08
C LEU A 212 -36.08 6.73 11.59
N ASP A 213 -36.44 7.77 12.30
CA ASP A 213 -36.22 7.85 13.75
C ASP A 213 -36.95 6.75 14.51
N GLU A 214 -38.11 6.31 14.01
CA GLU A 214 -38.92 5.22 14.62
C GLU A 214 -38.23 3.85 14.57
N ASP A 215 -37.29 3.65 13.64
CA ASP A 215 -36.52 2.41 13.50
C ASP A 215 -35.23 2.40 14.36
N LEU A 216 -34.91 3.53 15.01
CA LEU A 216 -33.67 3.72 15.75
C LEU A 216 -33.89 3.71 17.26
N PRO A 217 -32.97 3.14 18.05
CA PRO A 217 -32.90 3.38 19.48
C PRO A 217 -32.78 4.87 19.82
N GLU A 218 -33.25 5.28 21.01
CA GLU A 218 -33.18 6.69 21.47
C GLU A 218 -31.79 7.28 21.36
N ALA A 219 -30.75 6.48 21.68
CA ALA A 219 -29.33 6.83 21.51
C ALA A 219 -28.68 5.76 20.65
N THR A 220 -28.34 6.10 19.42
CA THR A 220 -27.82 5.18 18.41
C THR A 220 -26.38 5.48 18.08
N ILE A 221 -25.49 4.49 18.20
CA ILE A 221 -24.09 4.62 17.77
C ILE A 221 -24.02 4.47 16.26
N VAL A 222 -23.44 5.48 15.62
CA VAL A 222 -23.13 5.49 14.18
C VAL A 222 -21.63 5.44 14.01
N LYS A 223 -21.15 4.56 13.14
CA LYS A 223 -19.73 4.37 12.83
C LYS A 223 -19.51 4.35 11.32
N CYS A 224 -18.52 5.11 10.85
CA CYS A 224 -17.93 4.96 9.52
C CYS A 224 -16.64 4.16 9.65
N LEU A 225 -16.46 3.14 8.82
CA LEU A 225 -15.23 2.35 8.71
C LEU A 225 -14.64 2.60 7.32
N LEU A 226 -13.49 3.27 7.29
CA LEU A 226 -12.71 3.53 6.08
C LEU A 226 -11.57 2.54 6.00
N GLY A 227 -11.35 1.94 4.82
CA GLY A 227 -10.26 1.00 4.60
C GLY A 227 -9.56 1.20 3.25
N ILE A 228 -8.29 0.81 3.20
CA ILE A 228 -7.52 0.62 1.98
C ILE A 228 -7.02 -0.83 1.99
N PRO A 229 -7.79 -1.79 1.41
CA PRO A 229 -7.53 -3.22 1.58
C PRO A 229 -6.13 -3.66 1.13
N LYS A 230 -5.62 -3.10 0.02
CA LYS A 230 -4.29 -3.42 -0.51
C LYS A 230 -3.14 -2.95 0.39
N ALA A 231 -3.38 -1.98 1.29
CA ALA A 231 -2.41 -1.47 2.25
C ALA A 231 -2.67 -1.97 3.68
N THR A 232 -3.70 -2.80 3.89
CA THR A 232 -4.17 -3.24 5.23
C THR A 232 -4.46 -2.09 6.19
N TYR A 233 -4.77 -0.90 5.64
CA TYR A 233 -5.07 0.31 6.39
C TYR A 233 -6.55 0.39 6.71
N ASN A 234 -6.88 0.65 7.99
CA ASN A 234 -8.26 0.84 8.44
C ASN A 234 -8.32 1.94 9.51
N VAL A 235 -9.30 2.82 9.38
CA VAL A 235 -9.60 3.87 10.35
C VAL A 235 -11.10 4.04 10.51
N SER A 236 -11.56 4.49 11.67
CA SER A 236 -12.98 4.69 11.90
C SER A 236 -13.29 6.02 12.58
N ARG A 237 -14.46 6.57 12.25
CA ARG A 237 -15.12 7.68 12.95
C ARG A 237 -16.41 7.16 13.58
N LYS A 238 -16.73 7.62 14.76
CA LYS A 238 -18.01 7.29 15.45
C LYS A 238 -18.63 8.52 16.08
N THR A 239 -19.94 8.53 16.13
CA THR A 239 -20.77 9.53 16.83
C THR A 239 -22.00 8.87 17.43
N VAL A 240 -22.72 9.58 18.29
CA VAL A 240 -24.01 9.15 18.80
C VAL A 240 -25.08 10.05 18.20
N TYR A 241 -26.08 9.44 17.57
CA TYR A 241 -27.29 10.10 17.12
C TYR A 241 -28.40 9.87 18.13
N TYR A 242 -29.18 10.91 18.47
CA TYR A 242 -30.32 10.82 19.33
C TYR A 242 -31.60 10.95 18.49
N ALA A 243 -32.33 9.83 18.37
CA ALA A 243 -33.66 9.80 17.75
C ALA A 243 -34.67 10.45 18.68
N GLY A 244 -35.63 11.17 18.12
CA GLY A 244 -36.67 11.87 18.86
C GLY A 244 -36.53 13.40 18.91
N ASN A 245 -37.63 14.07 19.22
CA ASN A 245 -37.72 15.52 19.28
C ASN A 245 -37.09 16.06 20.57
N PHE A 246 -35.79 16.38 20.58
CA PHE A 246 -35.26 17.36 21.50
C PHE A 246 -35.58 18.80 21.02
N ALA A 247 -36.88 19.07 20.77
CA ALA A 247 -37.39 20.41 20.85
C ALA A 247 -37.49 20.78 22.34
N GLY A 248 -36.39 21.18 22.97
CA GLY A 248 -36.48 21.59 24.35
C GLY A 248 -35.25 21.50 25.23
N TYR A 249 -34.05 21.67 24.73
CA TYR A 249 -33.06 22.30 25.58
C TYR A 249 -33.20 23.82 25.44
N ALA A 250 -34.24 24.33 26.10
CA ALA A 250 -34.21 25.70 26.55
C ALA A 250 -32.91 25.85 27.35
N SER A 251 -32.05 26.75 26.89
CA SER A 251 -30.90 27.21 27.64
C SER A 251 -31.41 27.57 29.04
N ILE A 252 -31.13 26.72 30.03
CA ILE A 252 -31.26 27.09 31.41
C ILE A 252 -30.16 28.13 31.62
N ASN A 253 -30.52 29.40 31.41
CA ASN A 253 -29.79 30.51 31.95
C ASN A 253 -29.83 30.38 33.46
N LEU A 254 -28.89 29.67 34.05
CA LEU A 254 -28.63 29.73 35.47
C LEU A 254 -28.19 31.18 35.77
N PRO A 255 -28.98 31.95 36.53
CA PRO A 255 -28.50 33.27 36.96
C PRO A 255 -27.26 33.04 37.83
N LEU A 256 -26.21 33.73 37.48
CA LEU A 256 -24.98 33.81 38.27
C LEU A 256 -25.37 34.35 39.66
N LEU A 257 -25.51 33.45 40.65
CA LEU A 257 -25.59 33.86 42.05
C LEU A 257 -24.21 34.37 42.44
N CYS A 258 -24.05 35.70 42.42
CA CYS A 258 -22.95 36.36 43.06
C CYS A 258 -22.95 36.09 44.56
N VAL A 259 -22.16 35.10 44.97
CA VAL A 259 -21.85 34.93 46.41
C VAL A 259 -20.81 36.00 46.75
N GLN A 260 -21.29 37.13 47.32
CA GLN A 260 -20.41 38.10 47.96
C GLN A 260 -19.90 37.45 49.24
N PHE A 261 -18.63 37.10 49.27
CA PHE A 261 -17.92 36.84 50.52
C PHE A 261 -17.64 38.18 51.21
N ALA A 262 -18.42 38.46 52.22
CA ALA A 262 -18.10 39.51 53.19
C ALA A 262 -16.85 39.07 53.97
N VAL A 263 -15.76 39.80 53.77
CA VAL A 263 -14.54 39.69 54.59
C VAL A 263 -14.85 40.43 55.90
N LEU A 264 -15.10 39.68 56.98
CA LEU A 264 -15.09 40.20 58.32
C LEU A 264 -13.63 40.31 58.80
N ASN A 265 -13.11 41.55 58.84
CA ASN A 265 -11.95 41.88 59.64
C ASN A 265 -12.34 41.82 61.12
N VAL A 266 -11.70 40.94 61.90
CA VAL A 266 -11.66 41.06 63.37
C VAL A 266 -10.19 41.24 63.77
N PHE A 267 -9.91 42.42 64.28
CA PHE A 267 -8.71 42.71 65.08
C PHE A 267 -8.74 41.96 66.39
N HIS A 268 -7.67 41.25 66.72
CA HIS A 268 -6.92 41.36 67.98
C HIS A 268 -5.63 40.57 67.80
#